data_98bde5e2e6f5a1acd5feb932a22dc278
#
_entry.id   98bde5e2e6f5a1acd5feb932a22dc278
#
_cell.length_a   1.000
_cell.length_b   1.000
_cell.length_c   1.000
_cell.angle_alpha   90.00
_cell.angle_beta   90.00
_cell.angle_gamma   90.00
#
_symmetry.space_group_name_H-M   'P 1'
#
loop_
_entity.id
_entity.type
_entity.pdbx_description
1 polymer ?
#
loop_
_entity_poly.entity_id
_entity_poly.type
_entity_poly.pdbx_seq_one_letter_code
_entity_poly.pdbx_strand_id
1 'polypeptide(L)'
;NVHDNQLVKKGQVLFTIDQPRYQKALEEAEADVAYYNALASEKRREAGRRNKLGIQAMSREEIDQSNNVLQTVLHQLAKAQATRDLAKLDLERTVIRAPSDGWVTNLNVYAGEFITRGSTAVALVKQNSFYVLAYMEETKLEGVRPGYRAEITPLGSNRVLKGTVDSVAAGVTNSSSTNDSKGMATVDSNLEWVRLAQRVPVRIRLDEQQSNLWPAGTTATVVITGEKD
;
A
#
# COMPACT_ATOMS: atom_id res chain seq x y z
N ASN A 1 10.10 -16.82 -8.59
CA ASN A 1 11.20 -17.24 -7.72
C ASN A 1 10.71 -17.61 -6.29
N VAL A 2 9.41 -17.54 -6.03
CA VAL A 2 8.78 -17.98 -4.78
C VAL A 2 7.68 -18.98 -5.10
N HIS A 3 7.36 -19.83 -4.14
CA HIS A 3 6.29 -20.82 -4.24
C HIS A 3 5.13 -20.43 -3.33
N ASP A 4 3.95 -20.96 -3.64
CA ASP A 4 2.79 -20.78 -2.78
C ASP A 4 3.06 -21.36 -1.37
N ASN A 5 2.56 -20.70 -0.33
CA ASN A 5 2.77 -21.01 1.08
C ASN A 5 4.25 -20.95 1.56
N GLN A 6 5.12 -20.28 0.83
CA GLN A 6 6.51 -20.05 1.22
C GLN A 6 6.62 -18.90 2.22
N LEU A 7 7.41 -19.11 3.29
CA LEU A 7 7.82 -18.04 4.20
C LEU A 7 8.84 -17.14 3.49
N VAL A 8 8.58 -15.85 3.49
CA VAL A 8 9.46 -14.83 2.91
C VAL A 8 9.81 -13.76 3.93
N LYS A 9 10.99 -13.19 3.79
CA LYS A 9 11.46 -12.06 4.62
C LYS A 9 11.20 -10.74 3.92
N LYS A 10 11.05 -9.69 4.70
CA LYS A 10 10.98 -8.30 4.19
C LYS A 10 12.13 -8.00 3.22
N GLY A 11 11.79 -7.45 2.07
CA GLY A 11 12.76 -7.14 1.00
C GLY A 11 13.10 -8.31 0.07
N GLN A 12 12.70 -9.54 0.40
CA GLN A 12 12.92 -10.71 -0.48
C GLN A 12 12.16 -10.51 -1.79
N VAL A 13 12.82 -10.82 -2.91
CA VAL A 13 12.21 -10.74 -4.25
C VAL A 13 11.16 -11.83 -4.40
N LEU A 14 9.94 -11.41 -4.76
CA LEU A 14 8.83 -12.31 -5.05
C LEU A 14 8.82 -12.70 -6.52
N PHE A 15 8.81 -11.71 -7.40
CA PHE A 15 8.89 -11.89 -8.85
C PHE A 15 9.42 -10.61 -9.50
N THR A 16 9.76 -10.69 -10.79
CA THR A 16 10.22 -9.55 -11.59
C THR A 16 9.31 -9.37 -12.80
N ILE A 17 9.03 -8.12 -13.13
CA ILE A 17 8.35 -7.73 -14.36
C ILE A 17 9.40 -7.59 -15.47
N ASP A 18 8.99 -7.62 -16.73
CA ASP A 18 9.88 -7.46 -17.89
C ASP A 18 10.74 -6.18 -17.80
N GLN A 19 12.00 -6.33 -17.41
CA GLN A 19 12.93 -5.22 -17.16
C GLN A 19 13.48 -4.54 -18.41
N PRO A 20 13.78 -5.24 -19.51
CA PRO A 20 14.40 -4.66 -20.69
C PRO A 20 13.71 -3.41 -21.23
N ARG A 21 12.39 -3.40 -21.21
CA ARG A 21 11.58 -2.25 -21.65
C ARG A 21 11.84 -1.02 -20.77
N TYR A 22 11.84 -1.20 -19.46
CA TYR A 22 12.07 -0.10 -18.49
C TYR A 22 13.53 0.37 -18.51
N GLN A 23 14.45 -0.55 -18.76
CA GLN A 23 15.85 -0.23 -18.90
C GLN A 23 16.11 0.65 -20.12
N LYS A 24 15.47 0.35 -21.26
CA LYS A 24 15.55 1.21 -22.45
C LYS A 24 14.92 2.59 -22.24
N ALA A 25 13.82 2.69 -21.54
CA ALA A 25 13.22 3.97 -21.18
C ALA A 25 14.14 4.80 -20.26
N LEU A 26 14.86 4.17 -19.34
CA LEU A 26 15.87 4.86 -18.52
C LEU A 26 17.05 5.34 -19.35
N GLU A 27 17.60 4.50 -20.25
CA GLU A 27 18.71 4.87 -21.15
C GLU A 27 18.33 6.09 -22.02
N GLU A 28 17.11 6.14 -22.56
CA GLU A 28 16.57 7.27 -23.33
C GLU A 28 16.54 8.55 -22.47
N ALA A 29 15.96 8.46 -21.27
CA ALA A 29 15.87 9.61 -20.37
C ALA A 29 17.26 10.09 -19.89
N GLU A 30 18.23 9.20 -19.71
CA GLU A 30 19.63 9.56 -19.40
C GLU A 30 20.30 10.30 -20.56
N ALA A 31 20.04 9.89 -21.80
CA ALA A 31 20.52 10.58 -22.99
C ALA A 31 19.97 12.02 -23.09
N ASP A 32 18.69 12.22 -22.77
CA ASP A 32 18.08 13.56 -22.71
C ASP A 32 18.75 14.44 -21.65
N VAL A 33 19.02 13.91 -20.46
CA VAL A 33 19.75 14.64 -19.40
C VAL A 33 21.16 15.02 -19.88
N ALA A 34 21.86 14.11 -20.56
CA ALA A 34 23.20 14.38 -21.09
C ALA A 34 23.15 15.50 -22.15
N TYR A 35 22.15 15.47 -23.04
CA TYR A 35 21.95 16.52 -24.06
C TYR A 35 21.73 17.89 -23.42
N TYR A 36 20.76 18.01 -22.51
CA TYR A 36 20.45 19.29 -21.86
C TYR A 36 21.57 19.77 -20.93
N ASN A 37 22.35 18.88 -20.33
CA ASN A 37 23.57 19.25 -19.59
C ASN A 37 24.62 19.91 -20.50
N ALA A 38 24.87 19.34 -21.66
CA ALA A 38 25.81 19.88 -22.64
C ALA A 38 25.32 21.26 -23.13
N LEU A 39 24.03 21.37 -23.46
CA LEU A 39 23.41 22.62 -23.91
C LEU A 39 23.44 23.71 -22.80
N ALA A 40 23.13 23.36 -21.56
CA ALA A 40 23.21 24.27 -20.42
C ALA A 40 24.64 24.77 -20.18
N SER A 41 25.61 23.90 -20.33
CA SER A 41 27.02 24.26 -20.23
C SER A 41 27.47 25.24 -21.34
N GLU A 42 27.01 25.03 -22.57
CA GLU A 42 27.23 25.94 -23.68
C GLU A 42 26.61 27.33 -23.40
N LYS A 43 25.31 27.36 -23.06
CA LYS A 43 24.57 28.61 -22.79
C LYS A 43 25.12 29.35 -21.58
N ARG A 44 25.58 28.61 -20.55
CA ARG A 44 26.25 29.24 -19.39
C ARG A 44 27.56 29.94 -19.78
N ARG A 45 28.35 29.31 -20.64
CA ARG A 45 29.58 29.95 -21.15
C ARG A 45 29.26 31.15 -22.03
N GLU A 46 28.25 31.07 -22.87
CA GLU A 46 27.79 32.18 -23.72
C GLU A 46 27.29 33.35 -22.88
N ALA A 47 26.37 33.15 -21.97
CA ALA A 47 25.85 34.18 -21.05
C ALA A 47 26.98 34.78 -20.21
N GLY A 48 27.91 33.95 -19.71
CA GLY A 48 29.08 34.42 -18.95
C GLY A 48 30.04 35.32 -19.77
N ARG A 49 30.26 35.01 -21.05
CA ARG A 49 31.05 35.88 -21.95
C ARG A 49 30.33 37.19 -22.19
N ARG A 50 29.02 37.19 -22.51
CA ARG A 50 28.21 38.42 -22.76
C ARG A 50 28.12 39.30 -21.52
N ASN A 51 27.92 38.72 -20.35
CA ASN A 51 27.92 39.46 -19.08
C ASN A 51 29.26 40.15 -18.78
N LYS A 52 30.39 39.48 -19.12
CA LYS A 52 31.75 40.07 -18.95
C LYS A 52 32.04 41.24 -19.89
N LEU A 53 31.52 41.21 -21.13
CA LEU A 53 31.65 42.32 -22.08
C LEU A 53 30.85 43.55 -21.63
N GLY A 54 29.72 43.33 -20.96
CA GLY A 54 28.91 44.38 -20.37
C GLY A 54 28.26 45.30 -21.39
N ILE A 55 27.56 46.33 -20.86
CA ILE A 55 26.78 47.30 -21.64
C ILE A 55 27.64 48.24 -22.51
N GLN A 56 28.96 48.21 -22.35
CA GLN A 56 29.87 49.00 -23.18
C GLN A 56 30.08 48.40 -24.58
N ALA A 57 29.89 47.09 -24.72
CA ALA A 57 30.12 46.36 -25.95
C ALA A 57 28.86 45.67 -26.50
N MET A 58 27.77 45.58 -25.69
CA MET A 58 26.52 44.90 -26.05
C MET A 58 25.28 45.68 -25.49
N SER A 59 24.15 45.54 -26.15
CA SER A 59 22.90 46.07 -25.60
C SER A 59 22.44 45.30 -24.35
N ARG A 60 21.71 45.95 -23.45
CA ARG A 60 21.09 45.28 -22.29
C ARG A 60 20.14 44.18 -22.73
N GLU A 61 19.40 44.41 -23.81
CA GLU A 61 18.47 43.44 -24.38
C GLU A 61 19.17 42.12 -24.76
N GLU A 62 20.35 42.20 -25.41
CA GLU A 62 21.13 40.99 -25.80
C GLU A 62 21.67 40.23 -24.59
N ILE A 63 22.06 40.94 -23.52
CA ILE A 63 22.50 40.34 -22.28
C ILE A 63 21.32 39.61 -21.59
N ASP A 64 20.18 40.31 -21.47
CA ASP A 64 18.97 39.76 -20.85
C ASP A 64 18.44 38.55 -21.65
N GLN A 65 18.43 38.64 -22.99
CA GLN A 65 18.05 37.55 -23.87
C GLN A 65 18.93 36.30 -23.64
N SER A 66 20.24 36.48 -23.53
CA SER A 66 21.17 35.39 -23.27
C SER A 66 20.94 34.74 -21.91
N ASN A 67 20.67 35.51 -20.87
CA ASN A 67 20.32 35.03 -19.54
C ASN A 67 18.98 34.29 -19.54
N ASN A 68 17.97 34.81 -20.24
CA ASN A 68 16.66 34.14 -20.37
C ASN A 68 16.76 32.79 -21.09
N VAL A 69 17.57 32.73 -22.17
CA VAL A 69 17.83 31.46 -22.86
C VAL A 69 18.52 30.45 -21.92
N LEU A 70 19.50 30.89 -21.14
CA LEU A 70 20.13 30.00 -20.15
C LEU A 70 19.11 29.49 -19.13
N GLN A 71 18.26 30.35 -18.59
CA GLN A 71 17.22 29.93 -17.64
C GLN A 71 16.25 28.91 -18.27
N THR A 72 15.83 29.15 -19.51
CA THR A 72 14.97 28.21 -20.26
C THR A 72 15.61 26.82 -20.36
N VAL A 73 16.88 26.75 -20.73
CA VAL A 73 17.62 25.50 -20.86
C VAL A 73 17.80 24.82 -19.50
N LEU A 74 18.04 25.60 -18.43
CA LEU A 74 18.12 25.04 -17.08
C LEU A 74 16.80 24.40 -16.62
N HIS A 75 15.65 25.03 -16.96
CA HIS A 75 14.33 24.43 -16.68
C HIS A 75 14.09 23.18 -17.52
N GLN A 76 14.54 23.14 -18.78
CA GLN A 76 14.48 21.93 -19.62
C GLN A 76 15.35 20.80 -19.04
N LEU A 77 16.54 21.13 -18.55
CA LEU A 77 17.39 20.16 -17.86
C LEU A 77 16.72 19.60 -16.60
N ALA A 78 16.12 20.46 -15.77
CA ALA A 78 15.41 20.01 -14.58
C ALA A 78 14.22 19.10 -14.93
N LYS A 79 13.49 19.40 -16.01
CA LYS A 79 12.44 18.53 -16.54
C LYS A 79 12.98 17.17 -16.98
N ALA A 80 14.09 17.13 -17.74
CA ALA A 80 14.71 15.91 -18.20
C ALA A 80 15.20 15.05 -17.02
N GLN A 81 15.78 15.69 -15.99
CA GLN A 81 16.18 15.00 -14.76
C GLN A 81 14.98 14.36 -14.04
N ALA A 82 13.87 15.06 -13.93
CA ALA A 82 12.64 14.49 -13.33
C ALA A 82 12.12 13.30 -14.13
N THR A 83 12.17 13.36 -15.46
CA THR A 83 11.79 12.24 -16.34
C THR A 83 12.70 11.03 -16.15
N ARG A 84 14.03 11.24 -16.09
CA ARG A 84 15.01 10.19 -15.80
C ARG A 84 14.76 9.56 -14.44
N ASP A 85 14.47 10.36 -13.40
CA ASP A 85 14.23 9.86 -12.05
C ASP A 85 12.95 9.01 -11.99
N LEU A 86 11.93 9.40 -12.76
CA LEU A 86 10.71 8.59 -12.93
C LEU A 86 11.00 7.25 -13.61
N ALA A 87 11.73 7.26 -14.72
CA ALA A 87 12.11 6.04 -15.45
C ALA A 87 12.96 5.09 -14.56
N LYS A 88 13.86 5.66 -13.76
CA LYS A 88 14.66 4.91 -12.78
C LYS A 88 13.77 4.26 -11.71
N LEU A 89 12.82 5.00 -11.16
CA LEU A 89 11.86 4.50 -10.18
C LEU A 89 11.00 3.37 -10.76
N ASP A 90 10.55 3.51 -12.02
CA ASP A 90 9.77 2.50 -12.69
C ASP A 90 10.59 1.21 -12.91
N LEU A 91 11.88 1.33 -13.27
CA LEU A 91 12.78 0.18 -13.37
C LEU A 91 12.99 -0.49 -11.99
N GLU A 92 13.23 0.26 -10.94
CA GLU A 92 13.35 -0.28 -9.57
C GLU A 92 12.07 -1.03 -9.15
N ARG A 93 10.90 -0.53 -9.52
CA ARG A 93 9.60 -1.13 -9.23
C ARG A 93 9.27 -2.36 -10.06
N THR A 94 10.06 -2.70 -11.07
CA THR A 94 9.91 -3.99 -11.77
C THR A 94 10.28 -5.18 -10.89
N VAL A 95 11.06 -4.97 -9.85
CA VAL A 95 11.42 -5.99 -8.86
C VAL A 95 10.46 -5.93 -7.70
N ILE A 96 9.47 -6.81 -7.70
CA ILE A 96 8.47 -6.87 -6.63
C ILE A 96 9.06 -7.59 -5.42
N ARG A 97 9.06 -6.91 -4.28
CA ARG A 97 9.64 -7.41 -3.02
C ARG A 97 8.57 -7.50 -1.94
N ALA A 98 8.77 -8.43 -1.01
CA ALA A 98 7.92 -8.57 0.16
C ALA A 98 8.02 -7.31 1.05
N PRO A 99 6.89 -6.66 1.38
CA PRO A 99 6.87 -5.46 2.23
C PRO A 99 7.10 -5.77 3.71
N SER A 100 6.90 -7.01 4.14
CA SER A 100 7.08 -7.51 5.50
C SER A 100 7.41 -8.98 5.50
N ASP A 101 7.84 -9.51 6.64
CA ASP A 101 7.94 -10.95 6.86
C ASP A 101 6.53 -11.57 6.83
N GLY A 102 6.41 -12.76 6.21
CA GLY A 102 5.11 -13.41 6.09
C GLY A 102 5.11 -14.58 5.12
N TRP A 103 3.94 -15.17 4.90
CA TRP A 103 3.74 -16.26 3.95
C TRP A 103 3.10 -15.73 2.67
N VAL A 104 3.72 -16.09 1.56
CA VAL A 104 3.12 -15.92 0.24
C VAL A 104 1.95 -16.89 0.12
N THR A 105 0.81 -16.42 -0.34
CA THR A 105 -0.34 -17.26 -0.59
C THR A 105 -1.08 -16.78 -1.82
N ASN A 106 -1.82 -17.68 -2.47
CA ASN A 106 -2.58 -17.39 -3.67
C ASN A 106 -1.72 -16.78 -4.79
N LEU A 107 -0.57 -17.42 -5.06
CA LEU A 107 0.33 -17.04 -6.15
C LEU A 107 -0.28 -17.53 -7.48
N ASN A 108 -1.00 -16.63 -8.15
CA ASN A 108 -1.74 -16.91 -9.39
C ASN A 108 -1.04 -16.34 -10.62
N VAL A 109 0.27 -16.08 -10.55
CA VAL A 109 1.04 -15.47 -11.64
C VAL A 109 2.12 -16.41 -12.11
N TYR A 110 2.15 -16.67 -13.41
CA TYR A 110 3.13 -17.51 -14.07
C TYR A 110 4.09 -16.68 -14.92
N ALA A 111 5.28 -17.23 -15.16
CA ALA A 111 6.26 -16.58 -16.04
C ALA A 111 5.72 -16.45 -17.47
N GLY A 112 5.81 -15.24 -18.03
CA GLY A 112 5.27 -14.92 -19.36
C GLY A 112 3.82 -14.43 -19.36
N GLU A 113 3.16 -14.40 -18.19
CA GLU A 113 1.79 -13.91 -18.10
C GLU A 113 1.75 -12.37 -18.04
N PHE A 114 0.72 -11.80 -18.66
CA PHE A 114 0.47 -10.36 -18.63
C PHE A 114 -0.38 -9.98 -17.42
N ILE A 115 0.13 -9.09 -16.58
CA ILE A 115 -0.57 -8.59 -15.40
C ILE A 115 -1.07 -7.17 -15.68
N THR A 116 -2.38 -6.95 -15.51
CA THR A 116 -2.99 -5.62 -15.62
C THR A 116 -2.69 -4.80 -14.36
N ARG A 117 -2.44 -3.51 -14.54
CA ARG A 117 -2.26 -2.58 -13.40
C ARG A 117 -3.48 -2.63 -12.48
N GLY A 118 -3.25 -2.85 -11.18
CA GLY A 118 -4.31 -2.94 -10.16
C GLY A 118 -4.85 -4.35 -9.92
N SER A 119 -4.45 -5.36 -10.71
CA SER A 119 -4.79 -6.75 -10.41
C SER A 119 -3.94 -7.30 -9.26
N THR A 120 -4.52 -8.23 -8.49
CA THR A 120 -3.81 -8.91 -7.41
C THR A 120 -2.97 -10.03 -7.99
N ALA A 121 -1.65 -9.92 -7.85
CA ALA A 121 -0.70 -10.92 -8.33
C ALA A 121 -0.42 -11.99 -7.26
N VAL A 122 -0.39 -11.59 -6.00
CA VAL A 122 -0.03 -12.44 -4.86
C VAL A 122 -0.61 -11.85 -3.59
N ALA A 123 -1.00 -12.70 -2.65
CA ALA A 123 -1.36 -12.28 -1.31
C ALA A 123 -0.21 -12.60 -0.33
N LEU A 124 -0.01 -11.73 0.65
CA LEU A 124 0.98 -11.92 1.71
C LEU A 124 0.30 -11.89 3.07
N VAL A 125 0.34 -13.02 3.76
CA VAL A 125 -0.11 -13.12 5.15
C VAL A 125 1.05 -12.70 6.05
N LYS A 126 0.94 -11.50 6.61
CA LYS A 126 2.00 -10.91 7.44
C LYS A 126 2.20 -11.72 8.73
N GLN A 127 3.44 -12.02 9.04
CA GLN A 127 3.80 -12.67 10.29
C GLN A 127 3.46 -11.77 11.49
N ASN A 128 3.05 -12.36 12.61
CA ASN A 128 2.72 -11.65 13.85
C ASN A 128 1.61 -10.59 13.71
N SER A 129 0.68 -10.76 12.77
CA SER A 129 -0.45 -9.83 12.59
C SER A 129 -1.81 -10.50 12.79
N PHE A 130 -1.83 -11.71 13.31
CA PHE A 130 -3.07 -12.45 13.54
C PHE A 130 -3.88 -11.82 14.68
N TYR A 131 -5.17 -11.75 14.46
CA TYR A 131 -6.15 -11.33 15.45
C TYR A 131 -7.41 -12.17 15.28
N VAL A 132 -8.25 -12.18 16.29
CA VAL A 132 -9.54 -12.87 16.24
C VAL A 132 -10.65 -11.84 16.15
N LEU A 133 -11.60 -12.07 15.23
CA LEU A 133 -12.85 -11.33 15.18
C LEU A 133 -13.95 -12.19 15.80
N ALA A 134 -14.38 -11.83 17.01
CA ALA A 134 -15.52 -12.45 17.66
C ALA A 134 -16.79 -11.70 17.29
N TYR A 135 -17.74 -12.37 16.63
CA TYR A 135 -19.03 -11.83 16.27
C TYR A 135 -20.00 -12.06 17.43
N MET A 136 -20.13 -11.08 18.31
CA MET A 136 -20.99 -11.15 19.48
C MET A 136 -22.37 -10.60 19.21
N GLU A 137 -23.39 -11.23 19.77
CA GLU A 137 -24.76 -10.72 19.75
C GLU A 137 -24.83 -9.39 20.54
N GLU A 138 -25.59 -8.42 20.05
CA GLU A 138 -25.74 -7.10 20.70
C GLU A 138 -26.21 -7.21 22.15
N THR A 139 -27.02 -8.22 22.47
CA THR A 139 -27.49 -8.49 23.83
C THR A 139 -26.40 -8.95 24.80
N LYS A 140 -25.26 -9.40 24.28
CA LYS A 140 -24.11 -9.88 25.06
C LYS A 140 -22.95 -8.89 25.09
N LEU A 141 -23.12 -7.72 24.50
CA LEU A 141 -22.08 -6.67 24.47
C LEU A 141 -22.01 -5.85 25.74
N GLU A 142 -23.06 -5.87 26.54
CA GLU A 142 -23.09 -5.14 27.81
C GLU A 142 -21.93 -5.58 28.72
N GLY A 143 -21.07 -4.64 29.04
CA GLY A 143 -19.88 -4.88 29.85
C GLY A 143 -18.62 -5.25 29.08
N VAL A 144 -18.68 -5.59 27.77
CA VAL A 144 -17.45 -5.87 26.98
C VAL A 144 -16.70 -4.57 26.71
N ARG A 145 -15.46 -4.49 27.19
CA ARG A 145 -14.62 -3.30 27.06
C ARG A 145 -13.21 -3.64 26.56
N PRO A 146 -12.55 -2.73 25.86
CA PRO A 146 -11.13 -2.88 25.55
C PRO A 146 -10.29 -3.14 26.83
N GLY A 147 -9.35 -4.07 26.72
CA GLY A 147 -8.50 -4.50 27.82
C GLY A 147 -8.98 -5.77 28.56
N TYR A 148 -10.20 -6.26 28.28
CA TYR A 148 -10.68 -7.49 28.89
C TYR A 148 -9.99 -8.72 28.34
N ARG A 149 -9.80 -9.73 29.21
CA ARG A 149 -9.19 -11.01 28.83
C ARG A 149 -10.17 -11.85 28.02
N ALA A 150 -9.62 -12.58 27.07
CA ALA A 150 -10.38 -13.50 26.22
C ALA A 150 -9.64 -14.83 26.10
N GLU A 151 -10.39 -15.90 26.14
CA GLU A 151 -9.93 -17.25 25.84
C GLU A 151 -10.45 -17.65 24.48
N ILE A 152 -9.54 -18.14 23.63
CA ILE A 152 -9.84 -18.48 22.25
C ILE A 152 -9.49 -19.97 22.04
N THR A 153 -10.50 -20.75 21.66
CA THR A 153 -10.32 -22.16 21.34
C THR A 153 -10.59 -22.37 19.86
N PRO A 154 -9.56 -22.61 19.02
CA PRO A 154 -9.73 -22.91 17.61
C PRO A 154 -10.55 -24.19 17.41
N LEU A 155 -11.40 -24.20 16.40
CA LEU A 155 -12.21 -25.38 16.06
C LEU A 155 -11.30 -26.56 15.70
N GLY A 156 -11.56 -27.72 16.29
CA GLY A 156 -10.75 -28.93 16.10
C GLY A 156 -9.47 -28.97 16.94
N SER A 157 -9.30 -28.07 17.91
CA SER A 157 -8.18 -28.06 18.85
C SER A 157 -8.69 -27.96 20.29
N ASN A 158 -7.96 -28.62 21.21
CA ASN A 158 -8.20 -28.46 22.65
C ASN A 158 -7.27 -27.41 23.28
N ARG A 159 -6.47 -26.71 22.47
CA ARG A 159 -5.55 -25.69 22.94
C ARG A 159 -6.30 -24.38 23.12
N VAL A 160 -6.24 -23.83 24.33
CA VAL A 160 -6.79 -22.50 24.65
C VAL A 160 -5.68 -21.47 24.43
N LEU A 161 -5.95 -20.50 23.57
CA LEU A 161 -5.11 -19.31 23.38
C LEU A 161 -5.65 -18.17 24.23
N LYS A 162 -4.74 -17.36 24.75
CA LYS A 162 -5.09 -16.15 25.50
C LYS A 162 -5.02 -14.94 24.58
N GLY A 163 -5.91 -14.00 24.82
CA GLY A 163 -5.95 -12.75 24.09
C GLY A 163 -6.60 -11.64 24.92
N THR A 164 -6.46 -10.43 24.42
CA THR A 164 -7.01 -9.23 25.05
C THR A 164 -7.92 -8.52 24.03
N VAL A 165 -9.09 -8.08 24.50
CA VAL A 165 -9.99 -7.29 23.68
C VAL A 165 -9.32 -5.98 23.29
N ASP A 166 -9.10 -5.79 21.99
CA ASP A 166 -8.47 -4.60 21.42
C ASP A 166 -9.50 -3.50 21.17
N SER A 167 -10.60 -3.86 20.53
CA SER A 167 -11.67 -2.91 20.22
C SER A 167 -13.01 -3.62 20.00
N VAL A 168 -14.08 -2.87 20.20
CA VAL A 168 -15.45 -3.23 19.81
C VAL A 168 -15.84 -2.32 18.65
N ALA A 169 -16.44 -2.86 17.61
CA ALA A 169 -16.86 -2.06 16.47
C ALA A 169 -17.88 -0.99 16.89
N ALA A 170 -17.63 0.26 16.51
CA ALA A 170 -18.51 1.38 16.82
C ALA A 170 -19.83 1.38 16.03
N GLY A 171 -19.91 0.57 14.98
CA GLY A 171 -21.12 0.44 14.16
C GLY A 171 -21.06 -0.80 13.28
N VAL A 172 -22.23 -1.30 12.93
CA VAL A 172 -22.44 -2.41 11.98
C VAL A 172 -23.44 -1.97 10.93
N THR A 173 -23.27 -2.47 9.72
CA THR A 173 -24.23 -2.20 8.64
C THR A 173 -25.55 -2.90 8.96
N ASN A 174 -26.64 -2.12 8.97
CA ASN A 174 -27.98 -2.68 9.12
C ASN A 174 -28.52 -2.97 7.72
N SER A 175 -28.85 -4.23 7.45
CA SER A 175 -29.45 -4.66 6.18
C SER A 175 -30.85 -4.08 5.94
N SER A 176 -31.53 -3.64 7.01
CA SER A 176 -32.86 -3.03 6.94
C SER A 176 -32.86 -1.55 6.56
N SER A 177 -31.72 -0.90 6.50
CA SER A 177 -31.58 0.50 6.08
C SER A 177 -30.56 0.63 4.96
N THR A 178 -31.04 0.61 3.73
CA THR A 178 -30.26 0.97 2.56
C THR A 178 -30.64 2.38 2.14
N ASN A 179 -29.65 3.22 1.84
CA ASN A 179 -29.93 4.50 1.20
C ASN A 179 -30.15 4.27 -0.29
N ASP A 180 -31.18 4.87 -0.85
CA ASP A 180 -31.38 4.91 -2.29
C ASP A 180 -30.31 5.79 -2.98
N SER A 181 -30.29 5.79 -4.29
CA SER A 181 -29.36 6.60 -5.09
C SER A 181 -29.53 8.13 -4.89
N LYS A 182 -30.56 8.56 -4.17
CA LYS A 182 -30.86 9.95 -3.82
C LYS A 182 -30.55 10.28 -2.37
N GLY A 183 -29.98 9.32 -1.61
CA GLY A 183 -29.60 9.50 -0.21
C GLY A 183 -30.77 9.41 0.78
N MET A 184 -31.96 8.97 0.35
CA MET A 184 -33.09 8.76 1.25
C MET A 184 -33.08 7.34 1.80
N ALA A 185 -33.41 7.20 3.09
CA ALA A 185 -33.48 5.91 3.75
C ALA A 185 -34.65 5.08 3.18
N THR A 186 -34.33 3.94 2.60
CA THR A 186 -35.33 2.96 2.17
C THR A 186 -35.55 2.00 3.33
N VAL A 187 -36.77 1.96 3.82
CA VAL A 187 -37.17 1.01 4.88
C VAL A 187 -37.79 -0.19 4.20
N ASP A 188 -37.22 -1.37 4.43
CA ASP A 188 -37.77 -2.62 3.94
C ASP A 188 -39.11 -2.87 4.64
N SER A 189 -40.20 -3.04 3.87
CA SER A 189 -41.54 -3.26 4.40
C SER A 189 -41.75 -4.70 4.90
N ASN A 190 -40.82 -5.61 4.66
CA ASN A 190 -40.81 -6.96 5.20
C ASN A 190 -40.28 -6.96 6.64
N LEU A 191 -41.19 -6.71 7.59
CA LEU A 191 -40.92 -6.96 9.00
C LEU A 191 -40.72 -8.47 9.20
N GLU A 192 -39.50 -8.92 9.34
CA GLU A 192 -39.24 -10.26 9.85
C GLU A 192 -39.85 -10.36 11.23
N TRP A 193 -40.85 -11.26 11.40
CA TRP A 193 -41.58 -11.46 12.66
C TRP A 193 -40.67 -11.94 13.80
N VAL A 194 -39.47 -12.45 13.48
CA VAL A 194 -38.40 -12.78 14.43
C VAL A 194 -37.26 -11.79 14.28
N ARG A 195 -37.08 -10.91 15.23
CA ARG A 195 -35.88 -10.04 15.29
C ARG A 195 -34.68 -10.86 15.73
N LEU A 196 -33.76 -11.11 14.79
CA LEU A 196 -32.46 -11.65 15.11
C LEU A 196 -31.59 -10.54 15.67
N ALA A 197 -30.91 -10.80 16.79
CA ALA A 197 -29.94 -9.88 17.37
C ALA A 197 -28.79 -9.62 16.37
N GLN A 198 -28.42 -8.36 16.22
CA GLN A 198 -27.28 -7.96 15.37
C GLN A 198 -25.99 -8.53 15.94
N ARG A 199 -25.07 -8.90 15.04
CA ARG A 199 -23.73 -9.35 15.42
C ARG A 199 -22.74 -8.24 15.28
N VAL A 200 -22.10 -7.89 16.39
CA VAL A 200 -21.10 -6.83 16.45
C VAL A 200 -19.71 -7.46 16.50
N PRO A 201 -18.79 -7.10 15.60
CA PRO A 201 -17.44 -7.63 15.63
C PRO A 201 -16.64 -7.01 16.78
N VAL A 202 -16.07 -7.89 17.59
CA VAL A 202 -15.12 -7.55 18.66
C VAL A 202 -13.75 -8.06 18.23
N ARG A 203 -12.78 -7.15 18.15
CA ARG A 203 -11.41 -7.47 17.78
C ARG A 203 -10.63 -7.87 19.03
N ILE A 204 -9.97 -9.03 18.96
CA ILE A 204 -9.17 -9.57 20.03
C ILE A 204 -7.76 -9.78 19.52
N ARG A 205 -6.81 -9.19 20.20
CA ARG A 205 -5.39 -9.38 19.95
C ARG A 205 -4.93 -10.61 20.72
N LEU A 206 -4.20 -11.49 20.04
CA LEU A 206 -3.56 -12.65 20.66
C LEU A 206 -2.35 -12.20 21.49
N ASP A 207 -2.21 -12.69 22.71
CA ASP A 207 -1.08 -12.38 23.58
C ASP A 207 0.20 -13.06 23.07
N GLU A 208 0.08 -14.28 22.55
CA GLU A 208 1.15 -14.98 21.87
C GLU A 208 0.89 -15.00 20.37
N GLN A 209 1.75 -14.35 19.59
CA GLN A 209 1.70 -14.40 18.12
C GLN A 209 2.24 -15.74 17.63
N GLN A 210 1.36 -16.72 17.52
CA GLN A 210 1.71 -18.04 17.04
C GLN A 210 1.56 -18.13 15.53
N SER A 211 2.65 -17.92 14.85
CA SER A 211 2.69 -17.80 13.39
C SER A 211 2.46 -19.11 12.60
N ASN A 212 2.41 -20.27 13.24
CA ASN A 212 2.50 -21.54 12.53
C ASN A 212 1.40 -22.56 12.87
N LEU A 213 0.37 -22.21 13.62
CA LEU A 213 -0.59 -23.21 14.10
C LEU A 213 -1.91 -23.26 13.34
N TRP A 214 -2.41 -22.11 12.87
CA TRP A 214 -3.67 -22.07 12.12
C TRP A 214 -3.60 -21.09 10.96
N PRO A 215 -4.16 -21.44 9.79
CA PRO A 215 -4.30 -20.52 8.67
C PRO A 215 -5.22 -19.35 9.02
N ALA A 216 -5.03 -18.22 8.37
CA ALA A 216 -5.98 -17.11 8.43
C ALA A 216 -7.36 -17.61 7.93
N GLY A 217 -8.44 -17.17 8.59
CA GLY A 217 -9.81 -17.60 8.26
C GLY A 217 -10.28 -18.84 9.04
N THR A 218 -9.47 -19.39 9.96
CA THR A 218 -9.89 -20.49 10.85
C THR A 218 -10.95 -20.01 11.84
N THR A 219 -11.96 -20.84 12.07
CA THR A 219 -13.03 -20.59 13.06
C THR A 219 -12.54 -20.92 14.47
N ALA A 220 -12.96 -20.11 15.44
CA ALA A 220 -12.66 -20.32 16.85
C ALA A 220 -13.86 -19.97 17.74
N THR A 221 -13.94 -20.61 18.91
CA THR A 221 -14.84 -20.21 19.99
C THR A 221 -14.11 -19.21 20.89
N VAL A 222 -14.80 -18.13 21.26
CA VAL A 222 -14.25 -17.08 22.10
C VAL A 222 -15.08 -16.92 23.36
N VAL A 223 -14.42 -16.87 24.51
CA VAL A 223 -15.00 -16.56 25.82
C VAL A 223 -14.29 -15.32 26.35
N ILE A 224 -15.05 -14.25 26.65
CA ILE A 224 -14.52 -13.03 27.26
C ILE A 224 -14.82 -13.07 28.76
N THR A 225 -13.80 -13.02 29.61
CA THR A 225 -13.90 -13.24 31.06
C THR A 225 -14.16 -11.98 31.86
N GLY A 226 -14.02 -10.80 31.26
CA GLY A 226 -14.36 -9.54 31.95
C GLY A 226 -13.35 -9.03 32.97
N GLU A 227 -12.32 -9.80 33.28
CA GLU A 227 -11.24 -9.35 34.18
C GLU A 227 -10.23 -8.49 33.41
N LYS A 228 -9.91 -7.35 34.00
CA LYS A 228 -8.84 -6.46 33.55
C LYS A 228 -7.61 -6.71 34.44
N ASP A 229 -6.41 -6.87 33.86
CA ASP A 229 -5.16 -6.90 34.64
C ASP A 229 -4.93 -5.61 35.37
#